data_63855b9bcd67b871eb397e86a52f99b8
#
_entry.id   63855b9bcd67b871eb397e86a52f99b8
#
_cell.length_a   1.000
_cell.length_b   1.000
_cell.length_c   1.000
_cell.angle_alpha   90.00
_cell.angle_beta   90.00
_cell.angle_gamma   90.00
#
_symmetry.space_group_name_H-M   'P 1'
#
loop_
_entity.id
_entity.type
_entity.pdbx_description
1 polymer ?
#
loop_
_entity_poly.entity_id
_entity_poly.type
_entity_poly.pdbx_seq_one_letter_code
_entity_poly.pdbx_strand_id
1 'polypeptide(L)'
;MSQNKLDQIAKLIKLKKINEAQFELSKLGPEFFKNIEYLYLRSEIFYINKLYYLALDALLVATEFGEKDKIYDLISKIYNILGNKELSNKIANSNLRQGAVNFLKNELTGVSQKKQS
;
A
#
# COMPACT_ATOMS: atom_id res chain seq x y z
N MET A 1 12.07 15.76 -11.54
CA MET A 1 11.61 15.07 -12.75
C MET A 1 10.71 13.89 -12.43
N SER A 2 11.23 12.90 -11.69
CA SER A 2 10.40 11.75 -11.32
C SER A 2 9.21 12.15 -10.46
N GLN A 3 9.36 13.18 -9.61
CA GLN A 3 8.27 13.63 -8.77
C GLN A 3 7.12 14.19 -9.59
N ASN A 4 7.41 14.87 -10.72
CA ASN A 4 6.36 15.38 -11.60
C ASN A 4 5.50 14.26 -12.18
N LYS A 5 6.11 13.13 -12.52
CA LYS A 5 5.36 11.98 -13.03
C LYS A 5 4.42 11.41 -11.97
N LEU A 6 4.91 11.29 -10.76
CA LEU A 6 4.08 10.78 -9.66
C LEU A 6 2.96 11.76 -9.33
N ASP A 7 3.24 13.06 -9.35
CA ASP A 7 2.21 14.07 -9.11
C ASP A 7 1.11 14.01 -10.17
N GLN A 8 1.48 13.79 -11.43
CA GLN A 8 0.50 13.66 -12.50
C GLN A 8 -0.39 12.43 -12.31
N ILE A 9 0.20 11.32 -11.89
CA ILE A 9 -0.56 10.10 -11.63
C ILE A 9 -1.52 10.32 -10.44
N ALA A 10 -1.04 10.97 -9.38
CA ALA A 10 -1.88 11.29 -8.23
C ALA A 10 -3.07 12.15 -8.66
N LYS A 11 -2.84 13.11 -9.55
CA LYS A 11 -3.91 13.98 -10.06
C LYS A 11 -4.94 13.18 -10.87
N LEU A 12 -4.47 12.24 -11.69
CA LEU A 12 -5.38 11.40 -12.46
C LEU A 12 -6.27 10.57 -11.53
N ILE A 13 -5.72 10.07 -10.44
CA ILE A 13 -6.50 9.31 -9.46
C ILE A 13 -7.56 10.20 -8.83
N LYS A 14 -7.20 11.43 -8.44
CA LYS A 14 -8.17 12.37 -7.87
C LYS A 14 -9.29 12.71 -8.85
N LEU A 15 -8.99 12.73 -10.13
CA LEU A 15 -9.97 13.02 -11.16
C LEU A 15 -10.77 11.79 -11.56
N LYS A 16 -10.56 10.66 -10.88
CA LYS A 16 -11.22 9.39 -11.17
C LYS A 16 -10.86 8.79 -12.51
N LYS A 17 -9.75 9.22 -13.10
CA LYS A 17 -9.24 8.68 -14.34
C LYS A 17 -8.30 7.52 -14.06
N ILE A 18 -8.87 6.43 -13.54
CA ILE A 18 -8.09 5.34 -12.97
C ILE A 18 -7.34 4.55 -14.05
N ASN A 19 -7.98 4.31 -15.20
CA ASN A 19 -7.31 3.58 -16.29
C ASN A 19 -6.11 4.34 -16.81
N GLU A 20 -6.25 5.68 -16.95
CA GLU A 20 -5.12 6.51 -17.36
C GLU A 20 -4.01 6.50 -16.32
N ALA A 21 -4.39 6.60 -15.04
CA ALA A 21 -3.43 6.57 -13.94
C ALA A 21 -2.66 5.24 -13.95
N GLN A 22 -3.36 4.14 -14.11
CA GLN A 22 -2.75 2.82 -14.14
C GLN A 22 -1.79 2.68 -15.30
N PHE A 23 -2.17 3.17 -16.47
CA PHE A 23 -1.33 3.14 -17.65
C PHE A 23 -0.04 3.94 -17.44
N GLU A 24 -0.17 5.17 -16.91
CA GLU A 24 1.01 6.00 -16.65
C GLU A 24 1.91 5.38 -15.59
N LEU A 25 1.33 4.79 -14.55
CA LEU A 25 2.11 4.13 -13.52
C LEU A 25 2.89 2.94 -14.09
N SER A 26 2.28 2.19 -15.00
CA SER A 26 2.91 1.01 -15.60
C SER A 26 4.12 1.34 -16.46
N LYS A 27 4.25 2.59 -16.90
CA LYS A 27 5.37 3.03 -17.72
C LYS A 27 6.61 3.36 -16.89
N LEU A 28 6.47 3.45 -15.57
CA LEU A 28 7.60 3.79 -14.71
C LEU A 28 8.49 2.56 -14.52
N GLY A 29 9.79 2.77 -14.58
CA GLY A 29 10.75 1.68 -14.51
C GLY A 29 11.12 1.27 -13.09
N PRO A 30 12.06 0.32 -12.97
CA PRO A 30 12.45 -0.24 -11.67
C PRO A 30 13.00 0.78 -10.68
N GLU A 31 13.48 1.92 -11.16
CA GLU A 31 13.98 2.97 -10.28
C GLU A 31 12.91 3.52 -9.33
N PHE A 32 11.63 3.28 -9.64
CA PHE A 32 10.53 3.70 -8.78
C PHE A 32 10.09 2.65 -7.77
N PHE A 33 10.53 1.41 -7.90
CA PHE A 33 9.97 0.28 -7.14
C PHE A 33 10.22 0.38 -5.64
N LYS A 34 11.19 1.18 -5.20
CA LYS A 34 11.45 1.44 -3.79
C LYS A 34 11.05 2.85 -3.37
N ASN A 35 10.29 3.54 -4.20
CA ASN A 35 9.81 4.88 -3.91
C ASN A 35 8.47 4.76 -3.18
N ILE A 36 8.39 5.40 -2.01
CA ILE A 36 7.21 5.28 -1.15
C ILE A 36 5.96 5.86 -1.82
N GLU A 37 6.09 6.96 -2.56
CA GLU A 37 4.96 7.55 -3.27
C GLU A 37 4.47 6.67 -4.41
N TYR A 38 5.38 6.07 -5.15
CA TYR A 38 5.02 5.11 -6.19
C TYR A 38 4.21 3.96 -5.61
N LEU A 39 4.70 3.40 -4.51
CA LEU A 39 4.04 2.26 -3.87
C LEU A 39 2.66 2.64 -3.34
N TYR A 40 2.54 3.84 -2.79
CA TYR A 40 1.26 4.33 -2.31
C TYR A 40 0.26 4.49 -3.47
N LEU A 41 0.68 5.13 -4.57
CA LEU A 41 -0.20 5.31 -5.73
C LEU A 41 -0.61 3.96 -6.33
N ARG A 42 0.31 3.02 -6.39
CA ARG A 42 0.01 1.67 -6.84
C ARG A 42 -1.05 1.03 -5.95
N SER A 43 -0.89 1.19 -4.63
CA SER A 43 -1.87 0.64 -3.69
C SER A 43 -3.23 1.30 -3.81
N GLU A 44 -3.27 2.61 -4.08
CA GLU A 44 -4.54 3.30 -4.28
C GLU A 44 -5.29 2.76 -5.48
N ILE A 45 -4.58 2.50 -6.57
CA ILE A 45 -5.20 1.96 -7.78
C ILE A 45 -5.74 0.56 -7.49
N PHE A 46 -4.98 -0.29 -6.82
CA PHE A 46 -5.47 -1.61 -6.40
C PHE A 46 -6.71 -1.48 -5.53
N TYR A 47 -6.67 -0.55 -4.55
CA TYR A 47 -7.77 -0.33 -3.63
C TYR A 47 -9.05 0.07 -4.38
N ILE A 48 -8.95 1.01 -5.31
CA ILE A 48 -10.10 1.47 -6.10
C ILE A 48 -10.69 0.33 -6.92
N ASN A 49 -9.83 -0.55 -7.42
CA ASN A 49 -10.25 -1.73 -8.18
C ASN A 49 -10.66 -2.90 -7.30
N LYS A 50 -10.75 -2.68 -5.98
CA LYS A 50 -11.16 -3.69 -4.98
C LYS A 50 -10.21 -4.88 -4.90
N LEU A 51 -8.96 -4.69 -5.29
CA LEU A 51 -7.92 -5.70 -5.18
C LEU A 51 -7.17 -5.48 -3.87
N TYR A 52 -7.86 -5.76 -2.76
CA TYR A 52 -7.43 -5.35 -1.42
C TYR A 52 -6.12 -6.01 -0.99
N TYR A 53 -5.93 -7.29 -1.28
CA TYR A 53 -4.71 -7.98 -0.86
C TYR A 53 -3.49 -7.48 -1.64
N LEU A 54 -3.66 -7.15 -2.91
CA LEU A 54 -2.59 -6.55 -3.69
C LEU A 54 -2.25 -5.15 -3.18
N ALA A 55 -3.28 -4.39 -2.79
CA ALA A 55 -3.08 -3.08 -2.18
C ALA A 55 -2.30 -3.21 -0.87
N LEU A 56 -2.67 -4.16 -0.02
CA LEU A 56 -1.98 -4.40 1.24
C LEU A 56 -0.53 -4.77 1.03
N ASP A 57 -0.25 -5.62 0.05
CA ASP A 57 1.12 -6.01 -0.25
C ASP A 57 1.98 -4.81 -0.60
N ALA A 58 1.48 -3.94 -1.49
CA ALA A 58 2.20 -2.73 -1.87
C ALA A 58 2.40 -1.79 -0.67
N LEU A 59 1.37 -1.65 0.18
CA LEU A 59 1.46 -0.78 1.36
C LEU A 59 2.47 -1.31 2.37
N LEU A 60 2.51 -2.62 2.59
CA LEU A 60 3.46 -3.20 3.54
C LEU A 60 4.90 -3.04 3.02
N VAL A 61 5.10 -3.20 1.71
CA VAL A 61 6.41 -2.91 1.12
C VAL A 61 6.78 -1.45 1.34
N ALA A 62 5.82 -0.54 1.17
CA ALA A 62 6.06 0.89 1.36
C ALA A 62 6.56 1.21 2.78
N THR A 63 6.10 0.47 3.80
CA THR A 63 6.55 0.70 5.18
C THR A 63 8.03 0.43 5.37
N GLU A 64 8.67 -0.29 4.45
CA GLU A 64 10.12 -0.51 4.50
C GLU A 64 10.91 0.73 4.13
N PHE A 65 10.29 1.69 3.43
CA PHE A 65 10.99 2.84 2.87
C PHE A 65 10.61 4.16 3.52
N GLY A 66 9.80 4.13 4.55
CA GLY A 66 9.46 5.32 5.31
C GLY A 66 8.17 5.16 6.08
N GLU A 67 7.91 6.14 6.94
CA GLU A 67 6.69 6.18 7.74
C GLU A 67 5.84 7.35 7.28
N LYS A 68 4.69 7.04 6.69
CA LYS A 68 3.71 8.03 6.25
C LYS A 68 2.35 7.65 6.79
N ASP A 69 1.70 8.58 7.45
CA ASP A 69 0.38 8.32 8.03
C ASP A 69 -0.61 7.82 6.99
N LYS A 70 -0.56 8.35 5.78
CA LYS A 70 -1.51 7.94 4.74
C LYS A 70 -1.39 6.46 4.38
N ILE A 71 -0.20 5.88 4.52
CA ILE A 71 -0.01 4.45 4.26
C ILE A 71 -0.76 3.64 5.32
N TYR A 72 -0.56 3.98 6.58
CA TYR A 72 -1.24 3.27 7.67
C TYR A 72 -2.74 3.50 7.65
N ASP A 73 -3.17 4.71 7.27
CA ASP A 73 -4.60 5.01 7.15
C ASP A 73 -5.24 4.11 6.09
N LEU A 74 -4.57 3.90 4.97
CA LEU A 74 -5.13 3.05 3.92
C LEU A 74 -5.13 1.58 4.33
N ILE A 75 -4.08 1.11 5.01
CA ILE A 75 -4.05 -0.26 5.55
C ILE A 75 -5.23 -0.46 6.50
N SER A 76 -5.42 0.47 7.42
CA SER A 76 -6.51 0.41 8.40
C SER A 76 -7.87 0.37 7.69
N LYS A 77 -8.06 1.22 6.70
CA LYS A 77 -9.30 1.30 5.93
C LYS A 77 -9.60 -0.04 5.22
N ILE A 78 -8.57 -0.63 4.64
CA ILE A 78 -8.73 -1.90 3.94
C ILE A 78 -9.16 -3.01 4.93
N TYR A 79 -8.50 -3.10 6.08
CA TYR A 79 -8.88 -4.13 7.06
C TYR A 79 -10.27 -3.90 7.61
N ASN A 80 -10.71 -2.65 7.74
CA ASN A 80 -12.08 -2.37 8.13
C ASN A 80 -13.06 -2.90 7.07
N ILE A 81 -12.75 -2.70 5.79
CA ILE A 81 -13.58 -3.20 4.69
C ILE A 81 -13.61 -4.73 4.70
N LEU A 82 -12.48 -5.36 5.00
CA LEU A 82 -12.39 -6.82 5.05
C LEU A 82 -13.04 -7.42 6.31
N GLY A 83 -13.57 -6.57 7.20
CA GLY A 83 -14.25 -7.04 8.40
C GLY A 83 -13.35 -7.30 9.60
N ASN A 84 -12.08 -6.96 9.52
CA ASN A 84 -11.15 -7.14 10.63
C ASN A 84 -10.97 -5.82 11.37
N LYS A 85 -11.94 -5.49 12.21
CA LYS A 85 -11.94 -4.22 12.93
C LYS A 85 -10.83 -4.15 13.98
N GLU A 86 -10.49 -5.27 14.59
CA GLU A 86 -9.43 -5.30 15.59
C GLU A 86 -8.11 -4.86 14.97
N LEU A 87 -7.75 -5.45 13.85
CA LEU A 87 -6.51 -5.12 13.16
C LEU A 87 -6.53 -3.71 12.62
N SER A 88 -7.68 -3.29 12.06
CA SER A 88 -7.87 -1.92 11.60
C SER A 88 -7.57 -0.91 12.71
N ASN A 89 -8.12 -1.17 13.92
CA ASN A 89 -7.92 -0.27 15.06
C ASN A 89 -6.47 -0.28 15.53
N LYS A 90 -5.81 -1.43 15.53
CA LYS A 90 -4.40 -1.50 15.93
C LYS A 90 -3.50 -0.71 14.99
N ILE A 91 -3.77 -0.79 13.69
CA ILE A 91 -2.99 -0.04 12.70
C ILE A 91 -3.24 1.46 12.87
N ALA A 92 -4.47 1.86 13.15
CA ALA A 92 -4.82 3.27 13.35
C ALA A 92 -4.18 3.84 14.62
N ASN A 93 -3.92 3.00 15.62
CA ASN A 93 -3.34 3.43 16.90
C ASN A 93 -1.82 3.43 16.80
N SER A 94 -1.20 4.63 16.93
CA SER A 94 0.24 4.78 16.75
C SER A 94 1.06 3.93 17.72
N ASN A 95 0.53 3.63 18.91
CA ASN A 95 1.24 2.83 19.91
C ASN A 95 1.22 1.33 19.59
N LEU A 96 0.19 0.86 18.89
CA LEU A 96 0.03 -0.56 18.58
C LEU A 96 0.44 -0.89 17.15
N ARG A 97 0.63 0.14 16.33
CA ARG A 97 0.81 0.04 14.89
C ARG A 97 2.00 -0.83 14.50
N GLN A 98 3.15 -0.62 15.12
CA GLN A 98 4.36 -1.34 14.71
C GLN A 98 4.22 -2.85 14.95
N GLY A 99 3.65 -3.22 16.07
CA GLY A 99 3.41 -4.63 16.34
C GLY A 99 2.45 -5.25 15.34
N ALA A 100 1.39 -4.52 14.98
CA ALA A 100 0.43 -5.00 14.00
C ALA A 100 1.06 -5.12 12.60
N VAL A 101 1.88 -4.15 12.21
CA VAL A 101 2.58 -4.19 10.92
C VAL A 101 3.54 -5.39 10.87
N ASN A 102 4.27 -5.62 11.95
CA ASN A 102 5.19 -6.75 12.02
C ASN A 102 4.44 -8.08 11.91
N PHE A 103 3.30 -8.17 12.59
CA PHE A 103 2.45 -9.36 12.51
C PHE A 103 2.00 -9.61 11.07
N LEU A 104 1.56 -8.56 10.37
CA LEU A 104 1.09 -8.68 9.01
C LEU A 104 2.19 -9.09 8.04
N LYS A 105 3.39 -8.54 8.22
CA LYS A 105 4.51 -8.93 7.40
C LYS A 105 4.83 -10.41 7.56
N ASN A 106 4.77 -10.90 8.79
CA ASN A 106 5.00 -12.32 9.06
C ASN A 106 3.91 -13.19 8.44
N GLU A 107 2.65 -12.76 8.50
CA GLU A 107 1.54 -13.52 7.90
C GLU A 107 1.63 -13.59 6.39
N LEU A 108 1.97 -12.47 5.73
CA LEU A 108 2.00 -12.43 4.28
C LEU A 108 3.25 -13.05 3.69
N THR A 109 4.39 -12.95 4.38
CA THR A 109 5.65 -13.50 3.88
C THR A 109 6.05 -14.79 4.58
N GLY A 110 5.59 -14.97 5.81
CA GLY A 110 6.00 -16.09 6.66
C GLY A 110 5.53 -17.45 6.17
N VAL A 111 4.48 -17.49 5.37
CA VAL A 111 3.97 -18.76 4.85
C VAL A 111 5.04 -19.46 4.03
N SER A 112 5.74 -18.72 3.17
CA SER A 112 6.83 -19.28 2.39
C SER A 112 7.99 -19.74 3.27
N GLN A 113 8.32 -18.96 4.29
CA GLN A 113 9.38 -19.28 5.23
C GLN A 113 9.05 -20.51 6.03
N LYS A 114 7.79 -20.64 6.48
CA LYS A 114 7.36 -21.82 7.25
C LYS A 114 7.43 -23.08 6.42
N LYS A 115 7.16 -22.98 5.13
CA LYS A 115 7.24 -24.15 4.25
C LYS A 115 8.68 -24.61 4.02
N GLN A 116 9.63 -23.70 4.20
CA GLN A 116 11.04 -24.01 4.00
C GLN A 116 11.68 -24.62 5.24
N SER A 117 11.05 -24.44 6.36
CA SER A 117 11.55 -25.01 7.61
C SER A 117 10.88 -26.34 7.91
#